data_173296f539ff2125c1030b4ad1327166
#
_entry.id   173296f539ff2125c1030b4ad1327166
#
_cell.length_a   1.000
_cell.length_b   1.000
_cell.length_c   1.000
_cell.angle_alpha   90.00
_cell.angle_beta   90.00
_cell.angle_gamma   90.00
#
_symmetry.space_group_name_H-M   'P 1'
#
loop_
_entity.id
_entity.type
_entity.pdbx_description
1 polymer ?
#
loop_
_entity_poly.entity_id
_entity_poly.type
_entity_poly.pdbx_seq_one_letter_code
_entity_poly.pdbx_strand_id
1 'polypeptide(L)'
;LVEIPDDVFYAAILTLFYTERVSKAYRMMQVRRQLDHLSPAMEGLKEDIEFFRKAADHYEFHRMKEAEQIVNELLKKYPGHPGFMKFKCRFLMENAGENRIEAERFLDKALKLFPEDGYFLKYKADIFWMDGEVQKAAELYLQVKEKTTNGIVWMEMDRFFRGYKSEILKNCEELLANRNRREALSLMELWNRLIPE
;
A
#
# COMPACT_ATOMS: atom_id res chain seq x y z
N LEU A 1 19.38 1.30 -35.18
CA LEU A 1 19.04 1.29 -33.74
C LEU A 1 19.67 2.55 -33.11
N VAL A 2 18.86 3.44 -32.55
CA VAL A 2 19.36 4.61 -31.83
C VAL A 2 19.98 4.10 -30.53
N GLU A 3 21.28 4.25 -30.36
CA GLU A 3 21.95 3.93 -29.10
C GLU A 3 21.48 4.92 -28.04
N ILE A 4 20.78 4.43 -27.03
CA ILE A 4 20.40 5.23 -25.86
C ILE A 4 21.61 5.26 -24.91
N PRO A 5 22.14 6.45 -24.57
CA PRO A 5 23.24 6.57 -23.61
C PRO A 5 22.91 5.90 -22.27
N ASP A 6 23.91 5.34 -21.61
CA ASP A 6 23.75 4.56 -20.38
C ASP A 6 23.13 5.38 -19.24
N ASP A 7 23.51 6.62 -19.08
CA ASP A 7 22.96 7.55 -18.08
C ASP A 7 21.47 7.84 -18.30
N VAL A 8 21.05 8.04 -19.56
CA VAL A 8 19.63 8.25 -19.92
C VAL A 8 18.84 6.98 -19.68
N PHE A 9 19.37 5.83 -20.06
CA PHE A 9 18.74 4.55 -19.84
C PHE A 9 18.59 4.25 -18.33
N TYR A 10 19.65 4.47 -17.55
CA TYR A 10 19.63 4.30 -16.09
C TYR A 10 18.63 5.23 -15.41
N ALA A 11 18.57 6.51 -15.80
CA ALA A 11 17.57 7.44 -15.28
C ALA A 11 16.13 6.98 -15.55
N ALA A 12 15.87 6.44 -16.76
CA ALA A 12 14.57 5.87 -17.09
C ALA A 12 14.23 4.64 -16.23
N ILE A 13 15.20 3.76 -15.99
CA ILE A 13 15.05 2.59 -15.12
C ILE A 13 14.77 3.01 -13.68
N LEU A 14 15.51 3.97 -13.13
CA LEU A 14 15.26 4.52 -11.79
C LEU A 14 13.86 5.12 -11.70
N THR A 15 13.42 5.87 -12.70
CA THR A 15 12.05 6.42 -12.72
C THR A 15 11.01 5.32 -12.64
N LEU A 16 11.15 4.24 -13.41
CA LEU A 16 10.26 3.09 -13.37
C LEU A 16 10.31 2.37 -12.02
N PHE A 17 11.48 2.26 -11.42
CA PHE A 17 11.67 1.64 -10.11
C PHE A 17 10.90 2.43 -9.03
N TYR A 18 11.16 3.73 -8.91
CA TYR A 18 10.50 4.58 -7.90
C TYR A 18 9.01 4.86 -8.17
N THR A 19 8.52 4.66 -9.40
CA THR A 19 7.07 4.73 -9.72
C THR A 19 6.36 3.38 -9.64
N GLU A 20 6.95 2.41 -8.93
CA GLU A 20 6.40 1.07 -8.69
C GLU A 20 6.22 0.21 -9.96
N ARG A 21 6.79 0.62 -11.09
CA ARG A 21 6.82 -0.16 -12.33
C ARG A 21 8.02 -1.10 -12.39
N VAL A 22 8.31 -1.75 -11.26
CA VAL A 22 9.50 -2.58 -11.03
C VAL A 22 9.64 -3.69 -12.07
N SER A 23 8.54 -4.38 -12.41
CA SER A 23 8.56 -5.44 -13.44
C SER A 23 8.89 -4.90 -14.83
N LYS A 24 8.52 -3.64 -15.13
CA LYS A 24 8.88 -2.99 -16.40
C LYS A 24 10.36 -2.61 -16.41
N ALA A 25 10.85 -2.04 -15.32
CA ALA A 25 12.28 -1.73 -15.15
C ALA A 25 13.13 -2.99 -15.34
N TYR A 26 12.77 -4.08 -14.67
CA TYR A 26 13.47 -5.36 -14.78
C TYR A 26 13.50 -5.90 -16.23
N ARG A 27 12.35 -5.92 -16.91
CA ARG A 27 12.29 -6.37 -18.31
C ARG A 27 13.15 -5.51 -19.24
N MET A 28 13.16 -4.20 -19.04
CA MET A 28 14.01 -3.31 -19.85
C MET A 28 15.50 -3.59 -19.63
N MET A 29 15.93 -3.83 -18.40
CA MET A 29 17.30 -4.22 -18.09
C MET A 29 17.67 -5.59 -18.71
N GLN A 30 16.76 -6.57 -18.69
CA GLN A 30 16.98 -7.85 -19.35
C GLN A 30 17.18 -7.69 -20.88
N VAL A 31 16.37 -6.88 -21.54
CA VAL A 31 16.52 -6.60 -22.98
C VAL A 31 17.86 -5.91 -23.25
N ARG A 32 18.23 -4.89 -22.45
CA ARG A 32 19.54 -4.22 -22.59
C ARG A 32 20.71 -5.20 -22.46
N ARG A 33 20.66 -6.09 -21.47
CA ARG A 33 21.70 -7.10 -21.24
C ARG A 33 21.88 -8.07 -22.43
N GLN A 34 20.80 -8.34 -23.17
CA GLN A 34 20.88 -9.18 -24.39
C GLN A 34 21.53 -8.45 -25.58
N LEU A 35 21.46 -7.12 -25.58
CA LEU A 35 22.00 -6.30 -26.65
C LEU A 35 23.41 -5.77 -26.33
N ASP A 36 23.68 -5.55 -25.05
CA ASP A 36 24.92 -4.94 -24.54
C ASP A 36 25.10 -5.26 -23.04
N HIS A 37 26.16 -4.74 -22.44
CA HIS A 37 26.40 -4.89 -21.00
C HIS A 37 25.55 -3.91 -20.18
N LEU A 38 25.17 -4.33 -18.96
CA LEU A 38 24.63 -3.42 -17.96
C LEU A 38 25.79 -2.74 -17.23
N SER A 39 25.65 -1.47 -16.92
CA SER A 39 26.59 -0.80 -16.02
C SER A 39 26.54 -1.43 -14.60
N PRO A 40 27.61 -1.32 -13.78
CA PRO A 40 27.59 -1.86 -12.42
C PRO A 40 26.43 -1.37 -11.57
N ALA A 41 26.00 -0.11 -11.77
CA ALA A 41 24.84 0.45 -11.08
C ALA A 41 23.52 -0.22 -11.49
N MET A 42 23.37 -0.56 -12.77
CA MET A 42 22.19 -1.29 -13.27
C MET A 42 22.18 -2.75 -12.82
N GLU A 43 23.35 -3.41 -12.77
CA GLU A 43 23.42 -4.79 -12.24
C GLU A 43 23.04 -4.81 -10.76
N GLY A 44 23.55 -3.87 -9.94
CA GLY A 44 23.18 -3.77 -8.53
C GLY A 44 21.70 -3.49 -8.34
N LEU A 45 21.08 -2.61 -9.14
CA LEU A 45 19.62 -2.36 -9.07
C LEU A 45 18.81 -3.60 -9.51
N LYS A 46 19.30 -4.34 -10.51
CA LYS A 46 18.66 -5.58 -10.96
C LYS A 46 18.69 -6.64 -9.85
N GLU A 47 19.81 -6.79 -9.15
CA GLU A 47 19.93 -7.68 -7.99
C GLU A 47 18.95 -7.30 -6.88
N ASP A 48 18.81 -6.01 -6.57
CA ASP A 48 17.83 -5.52 -5.57
C ASP A 48 16.38 -5.83 -5.99
N ILE A 49 16.05 -5.71 -7.28
CA ILE A 49 14.74 -6.08 -7.80
C ILE A 49 14.49 -7.59 -7.70
N GLU A 50 15.49 -8.40 -8.02
CA GLU A 50 15.41 -9.86 -7.86
C GLU A 50 15.27 -10.25 -6.39
N PHE A 51 15.97 -9.53 -5.50
CA PHE A 51 15.84 -9.72 -4.06
C PHE A 51 14.45 -9.37 -3.54
N PHE A 52 13.85 -8.27 -4.03
CA PHE A 52 12.46 -7.93 -3.71
C PHE A 52 11.46 -8.97 -4.21
N ARG A 53 11.67 -9.55 -5.40
CA ARG A 53 10.82 -10.64 -5.89
C ARG A 53 10.86 -11.86 -4.98
N LYS A 54 12.03 -12.20 -4.41
CA LYS A 54 12.12 -13.25 -3.39
C LYS A 54 11.30 -12.93 -2.15
N ALA A 55 11.21 -11.64 -1.74
CA ALA A 55 10.31 -11.26 -0.65
C ALA A 55 8.85 -11.54 -0.97
N ALA A 56 8.41 -11.24 -2.20
CA ALA A 56 7.05 -11.56 -2.64
C ALA A 56 6.79 -13.07 -2.66
N ASP A 57 7.74 -13.86 -3.18
CA ASP A 57 7.64 -15.32 -3.16
C ASP A 57 7.58 -15.87 -1.71
N HIS A 58 8.42 -15.37 -0.81
CA HIS A 58 8.36 -15.75 0.61
C HIS A 58 7.01 -15.41 1.23
N TYR A 59 6.45 -14.25 0.91
CA TYR A 59 5.15 -13.84 1.39
C TYR A 59 4.03 -14.78 0.90
N GLU A 60 4.02 -15.12 -0.39
CA GLU A 60 3.03 -16.05 -0.97
C GLU A 60 3.10 -17.45 -0.34
N PHE A 61 4.29 -17.89 0.05
CA PHE A 61 4.50 -19.17 0.75
C PHE A 61 4.41 -19.08 2.28
N HIS A 62 3.80 -18.01 2.82
CA HIS A 62 3.63 -17.77 4.27
C HIS A 62 4.92 -17.76 5.09
N ARG A 63 6.07 -17.49 4.46
CA ARG A 63 7.37 -17.31 5.12
C ARG A 63 7.56 -15.83 5.47
N MET A 64 6.77 -15.35 6.43
CA MET A 64 6.64 -13.92 6.73
C MET A 64 7.93 -13.30 7.25
N LYS A 65 8.68 -14.01 8.11
CA LYS A 65 9.92 -13.50 8.69
C LYS A 65 11.01 -13.26 7.64
N GLU A 66 11.16 -14.20 6.70
CA GLU A 66 12.11 -14.10 5.61
C GLU A 66 11.74 -12.96 4.65
N ALA A 67 10.47 -12.85 4.31
CA ALA A 67 9.98 -11.75 3.49
C ALA A 67 10.23 -10.39 4.15
N GLU A 68 9.93 -10.28 5.44
CA GLU A 68 10.13 -9.04 6.21
C GLU A 68 11.60 -8.65 6.32
N GLN A 69 12.52 -9.60 6.53
CA GLN A 69 13.96 -9.36 6.57
C GLN A 69 14.44 -8.72 5.26
N ILE A 70 14.06 -9.29 4.11
CA ILE A 70 14.41 -8.76 2.79
C ILE A 70 13.90 -7.33 2.62
N VAL A 71 12.63 -7.08 2.96
CA VAL A 71 12.04 -5.74 2.83
C VAL A 71 12.73 -4.73 3.75
N ASN A 72 13.11 -5.13 4.96
CA ASN A 72 13.84 -4.26 5.90
C ASN A 72 15.24 -3.91 5.38
N GLU A 73 15.95 -4.84 4.72
CA GLU A 73 17.24 -4.59 4.08
C GLU A 73 17.10 -3.62 2.90
N LEU A 74 16.10 -3.83 2.04
CA LEU A 74 15.82 -2.94 0.92
C LEU A 74 15.40 -1.54 1.39
N LEU A 75 14.65 -1.42 2.48
CA LEU A 75 14.28 -0.12 3.06
C LEU A 75 15.47 0.62 3.70
N LYS A 76 16.53 -0.07 4.14
CA LYS A 76 17.78 0.58 4.55
C LYS A 76 18.49 1.22 3.35
N LYS A 77 18.48 0.55 2.21
CA LYS A 77 19.11 1.03 0.96
C LYS A 77 18.23 2.08 0.25
N TYR A 78 16.90 1.91 0.30
CA TYR A 78 15.90 2.74 -0.38
C TYR A 78 14.79 3.19 0.59
N PRO A 79 15.08 4.06 1.58
CA PRO A 79 14.17 4.36 2.69
C PRO A 79 12.87 5.06 2.29
N GLY A 80 12.82 5.66 1.10
CA GLY A 80 11.63 6.32 0.55
C GLY A 80 10.99 5.58 -0.61
N HIS A 81 11.31 4.31 -0.84
CA HIS A 81 10.73 3.58 -1.96
C HIS A 81 9.27 3.16 -1.66
N PRO A 82 8.26 3.67 -2.40
CA PRO A 82 6.85 3.48 -2.05
C PRO A 82 6.43 2.01 -2.02
N GLY A 83 6.87 1.20 -2.99
CA GLY A 83 6.55 -0.23 -3.06
C GLY A 83 7.07 -1.02 -1.86
N PHE A 84 8.30 -0.75 -1.39
CA PHE A 84 8.85 -1.41 -0.20
C PHE A 84 8.15 -0.95 1.07
N MET A 85 7.79 0.34 1.15
CA MET A 85 7.02 0.86 2.27
C MET A 85 5.61 0.25 2.32
N LYS A 86 4.94 0.07 1.18
CA LYS A 86 3.64 -0.63 1.10
C LYS A 86 3.75 -2.06 1.59
N PHE A 87 4.78 -2.77 1.15
CA PHE A 87 5.00 -4.14 1.58
C PHE A 87 5.27 -4.24 3.09
N LYS A 88 6.08 -3.34 3.67
CA LYS A 88 6.29 -3.25 5.12
C LYS A 88 5.00 -2.92 5.87
N CYS A 89 4.21 -1.94 5.40
CA CYS A 89 2.91 -1.64 5.99
C CYS A 89 2.01 -2.88 6.01
N ARG A 90 1.98 -3.66 4.93
CA ARG A 90 1.18 -4.88 4.86
C ARG A 90 1.56 -5.87 5.95
N PHE A 91 2.87 -6.14 6.16
CA PHE A 91 3.32 -7.02 7.25
C PHE A 91 2.88 -6.51 8.62
N LEU A 92 3.06 -5.22 8.86
CA LEU A 92 2.69 -4.62 10.15
C LEU A 92 1.19 -4.66 10.39
N MET A 93 0.38 -4.50 9.34
CA MET A 93 -1.08 -4.56 9.44
C MET A 93 -1.60 -5.98 9.63
N GLU A 94 -0.99 -6.99 9.02
CA GLU A 94 -1.35 -8.40 9.25
C GLU A 94 -1.06 -8.85 10.70
N ASN A 95 -0.10 -8.20 11.36
CA ASN A 95 0.27 -8.45 12.75
C ASN A 95 -0.13 -7.28 13.69
N ALA A 96 -1.10 -6.46 13.29
CA ALA A 96 -1.46 -5.24 14.01
C ALA A 96 -1.98 -5.49 15.43
N GLY A 97 -2.47 -6.69 15.74
CA GLY A 97 -2.84 -7.07 17.09
C GLY A 97 -1.66 -7.04 18.10
N GLU A 98 -0.46 -7.37 17.64
CA GLU A 98 0.76 -7.41 18.45
C GLU A 98 1.65 -6.18 18.26
N ASN A 99 1.67 -5.62 17.05
CA ASN A 99 2.63 -4.58 16.63
C ASN A 99 1.96 -3.25 16.22
N ARG A 100 0.82 -2.95 16.78
CA ARG A 100 -0.01 -1.81 16.38
C ARG A 100 0.73 -0.47 16.42
N ILE A 101 1.45 -0.18 17.51
CA ILE A 101 2.20 1.09 17.66
C ILE A 101 3.26 1.23 16.58
N GLU A 102 3.92 0.13 16.21
CA GLU A 102 4.90 0.15 15.13
C GLU A 102 4.22 0.39 13.76
N ALA A 103 3.09 -0.27 13.51
CA ALA A 103 2.30 -0.08 12.30
C ALA A 103 1.87 1.38 12.13
N GLU A 104 1.34 2.00 13.18
CA GLU A 104 0.95 3.42 13.16
C GLU A 104 2.12 4.35 12.88
N ARG A 105 3.23 4.19 13.61
CA ARG A 105 4.42 5.03 13.41
C ARG A 105 4.98 4.92 12.01
N PHE A 106 5.02 3.70 11.47
CA PHE A 106 5.52 3.48 10.13
C PHE A 106 4.58 4.06 9.08
N LEU A 107 3.28 3.90 9.27
CA LEU A 107 2.25 4.43 8.39
C LEU A 107 2.23 5.97 8.40
N ASP A 108 2.37 6.60 9.58
CA ASP A 108 2.47 8.06 9.66
C ASP A 108 3.72 8.60 8.94
N LYS A 109 4.84 7.85 9.00
CA LYS A 109 6.03 8.16 8.19
C LYS A 109 5.75 8.03 6.69
N ALA A 110 5.05 6.98 6.27
CA ALA A 110 4.69 6.76 4.88
C ALA A 110 3.75 7.86 4.35
N LEU A 111 2.74 8.25 5.13
CA LEU A 111 1.81 9.31 4.78
C LEU A 111 2.45 10.71 4.73
N LYS A 112 3.52 10.96 5.50
CA LYS A 112 4.31 12.20 5.35
C LYS A 112 5.01 12.28 4.00
N LEU A 113 5.45 11.16 3.44
CA LEU A 113 6.12 11.09 2.13
C LEU A 113 5.11 11.01 0.98
N PHE A 114 3.99 10.32 1.19
CA PHE A 114 2.98 10.01 0.18
C PHE A 114 1.57 10.29 0.73
N PRO A 115 1.19 11.55 0.94
CA PRO A 115 -0.05 11.92 1.65
C PRO A 115 -1.34 11.54 0.91
N GLU A 116 -1.24 11.30 -0.39
CA GLU A 116 -2.40 10.95 -1.24
C GLU A 116 -2.36 9.49 -1.74
N ASP A 117 -1.42 8.68 -1.27
CA ASP A 117 -1.35 7.29 -1.69
C ASP A 117 -2.49 6.47 -1.09
N GLY A 118 -3.31 5.89 -1.97
CA GLY A 118 -4.52 5.16 -1.58
C GLY A 118 -4.25 3.95 -0.68
N TYR A 119 -3.10 3.27 -0.80
CA TYR A 119 -2.73 2.17 0.09
C TYR A 119 -2.50 2.64 1.52
N PHE A 120 -1.72 3.71 1.70
CA PHE A 120 -1.42 4.22 3.03
C PHE A 120 -2.65 4.84 3.68
N LEU A 121 -3.47 5.57 2.91
CA LEU A 121 -4.75 6.08 3.40
C LEU A 121 -5.71 4.95 3.81
N LYS A 122 -5.80 3.89 3.01
CA LYS A 122 -6.61 2.70 3.32
C LYS A 122 -6.15 2.04 4.62
N TYR A 123 -4.85 1.81 4.82
CA TYR A 123 -4.35 1.24 6.05
C TYR A 123 -4.58 2.15 7.27
N LYS A 124 -4.53 3.47 7.11
CA LYS A 124 -4.89 4.41 8.19
C LYS A 124 -6.39 4.31 8.54
N ALA A 125 -7.22 4.14 7.53
CA ALA A 125 -8.66 3.91 7.74
C ALA A 125 -8.91 2.56 8.44
N ASP A 126 -8.19 1.49 8.07
CA ASP A 126 -8.26 0.19 8.74
C ASP A 126 -7.90 0.30 10.24
N ILE A 127 -6.90 1.11 10.58
CA ILE A 127 -6.52 1.38 11.97
C ILE A 127 -7.66 2.07 12.72
N PHE A 128 -8.24 3.15 12.18
CA PHE A 128 -9.37 3.82 12.81
C PHE A 128 -10.58 2.89 12.98
N TRP A 129 -10.82 2.01 12.00
CA TRP A 129 -11.86 0.99 12.11
C TRP A 129 -11.60 0.05 13.30
N MET A 130 -10.38 -0.47 13.44
CA MET A 130 -10.01 -1.35 14.56
C MET A 130 -10.12 -0.66 15.92
N ASP A 131 -10.01 0.68 15.97
CA ASP A 131 -10.19 1.50 17.17
C ASP A 131 -11.65 1.79 17.51
N GLY A 132 -12.58 1.38 16.65
CA GLY A 132 -13.98 1.76 16.76
C GLY A 132 -14.26 3.21 16.35
N GLU A 133 -13.28 3.93 15.78
CA GLU A 133 -13.44 5.29 15.24
C GLU A 133 -14.08 5.24 13.84
N VAL A 134 -15.27 4.64 13.77
CA VAL A 134 -15.96 4.24 12.52
C VAL A 134 -16.18 5.42 11.58
N GLN A 135 -16.50 6.61 12.10
CA GLN A 135 -16.70 7.79 11.26
C GLN A 135 -15.40 8.25 10.60
N LYS A 136 -14.29 8.33 11.35
CA LYS A 136 -12.98 8.70 10.77
C LYS A 136 -12.52 7.69 9.74
N ALA A 137 -12.75 6.39 10.00
CA ALA A 137 -12.47 5.34 9.05
C ALA A 137 -13.27 5.54 7.75
N ALA A 138 -14.58 5.78 7.84
CA ALA A 138 -15.46 6.00 6.69
C ALA A 138 -15.03 7.22 5.86
N GLU A 139 -14.69 8.33 6.50
CA GLU A 139 -14.20 9.54 5.84
C GLU A 139 -12.89 9.28 5.05
N LEU A 140 -11.95 8.54 5.63
CA LEU A 140 -10.72 8.18 4.94
C LEU A 140 -10.95 7.19 3.80
N TYR A 141 -11.78 6.17 3.99
CA TYR A 141 -12.13 5.26 2.91
C TYR A 141 -12.79 5.99 1.73
N LEU A 142 -13.61 7.01 2.02
CA LEU A 142 -14.20 7.83 0.98
C LEU A 142 -13.13 8.63 0.21
N GLN A 143 -12.17 9.21 0.91
CA GLN A 143 -11.02 9.87 0.26
C GLN A 143 -10.23 8.91 -0.62
N VAL A 144 -10.00 7.68 -0.15
CA VAL A 144 -9.37 6.62 -0.96
C VAL A 144 -10.19 6.35 -2.21
N LYS A 145 -11.52 6.23 -2.05
CA LYS A 145 -12.45 6.01 -3.17
C LYS A 145 -12.39 7.12 -4.21
N GLU A 146 -12.29 8.35 -3.81
CA GLU A 146 -12.28 9.51 -4.69
C GLU A 146 -10.92 9.74 -5.38
N LYS A 147 -9.82 9.39 -4.72
CA LYS A 147 -8.46 9.71 -5.17
C LYS A 147 -7.70 8.55 -5.85
N THR A 148 -8.02 7.31 -5.50
CA THR A 148 -7.26 6.18 -6.04
C THR A 148 -7.89 5.61 -7.30
N THR A 149 -7.04 5.30 -8.28
CA THR A 149 -7.39 4.52 -9.48
C THR A 149 -6.92 3.07 -9.37
N ASN A 150 -6.36 2.68 -8.22
CA ASN A 150 -5.79 1.36 -8.02
C ASN A 150 -6.88 0.31 -7.76
N GLY A 151 -7.12 -0.55 -8.75
CA GLY A 151 -8.15 -1.59 -8.68
C GLY A 151 -7.96 -2.60 -7.55
N ILE A 152 -6.72 -2.86 -7.10
CA ILE A 152 -6.45 -3.77 -5.97
C ILE A 152 -6.96 -3.16 -4.67
N VAL A 153 -6.67 -1.89 -4.41
CA VAL A 153 -7.19 -1.15 -3.25
C VAL A 153 -8.71 -1.18 -3.23
N TRP A 154 -9.34 -0.99 -4.39
CA TRP A 154 -10.78 -1.08 -4.56
C TRP A 154 -11.35 -2.44 -4.19
N MET A 155 -10.75 -3.53 -4.69
CA MET A 155 -11.21 -4.89 -4.39
C MET A 155 -11.07 -5.23 -2.89
N GLU A 156 -9.99 -4.79 -2.26
CA GLU A 156 -9.79 -4.98 -0.82
C GLU A 156 -10.83 -4.21 -0.02
N MET A 157 -11.12 -2.96 -0.39
CA MET A 157 -12.16 -2.15 0.25
C MET A 157 -13.56 -2.75 0.06
N ASP A 158 -13.92 -3.16 -1.16
CA ASP A 158 -15.24 -3.76 -1.44
C ASP A 158 -15.45 -5.04 -0.62
N ARG A 159 -14.43 -5.90 -0.54
CA ARG A 159 -14.48 -7.10 0.31
C ARG A 159 -14.67 -6.75 1.78
N PHE A 160 -13.93 -5.77 2.27
CA PHE A 160 -14.03 -5.27 3.63
C PHE A 160 -15.45 -4.78 3.93
N PHE A 161 -15.99 -3.88 3.12
CA PHE A 161 -17.32 -3.31 3.35
C PHE A 161 -18.43 -4.35 3.31
N ARG A 162 -18.41 -5.31 2.38
CA ARG A 162 -19.38 -6.41 2.34
C ARG A 162 -19.35 -7.25 3.60
N GLY A 163 -18.16 -7.48 4.15
CA GLY A 163 -17.99 -8.25 5.40
C GLY A 163 -18.53 -7.53 6.63
N TYR A 164 -18.42 -6.20 6.67
CA TYR A 164 -18.74 -5.39 7.85
C TYR A 164 -20.09 -4.63 7.77
N LYS A 165 -20.88 -4.87 6.74
CA LYS A 165 -22.19 -4.19 6.56
C LYS A 165 -23.07 -4.26 7.80
N SER A 166 -23.16 -5.44 8.42
CA SER A 166 -23.96 -5.65 9.64
C SER A 166 -23.44 -4.87 10.84
N GLU A 167 -22.12 -4.77 10.99
CA GLU A 167 -21.49 -4.03 12.08
C GLU A 167 -21.69 -2.52 11.94
N ILE A 168 -21.62 -2.01 10.73
CA ILE A 168 -21.91 -0.61 10.42
C ILE A 168 -23.35 -0.25 10.76
N LEU A 169 -24.29 -1.09 10.37
CA LEU A 169 -25.72 -0.90 10.72
C LEU A 169 -25.90 -0.92 12.24
N LYS A 170 -25.27 -1.83 12.95
CA LYS A 170 -25.31 -1.89 14.41
C LYS A 170 -24.75 -0.60 15.04
N ASN A 171 -23.63 -0.07 14.55
CA ASN A 171 -23.08 1.21 15.03
C ASN A 171 -24.07 2.37 14.82
N CYS A 172 -24.77 2.41 13.68
CA CYS A 172 -25.80 3.40 13.43
C CYS A 172 -26.98 3.26 14.41
N GLU A 173 -27.42 2.02 14.68
CA GLU A 173 -28.49 1.74 15.66
C GLU A 173 -28.11 2.16 17.08
N GLU A 174 -26.86 1.90 17.51
CA GLU A 174 -26.33 2.33 18.81
C GLU A 174 -26.28 3.85 18.94
N LEU A 175 -25.83 4.56 17.90
CA LEU A 175 -25.85 6.03 17.84
C LEU A 175 -27.29 6.58 17.96
N LEU A 176 -28.24 5.95 17.27
CA LEU A 176 -29.67 6.34 17.36
C LEU A 176 -30.27 6.07 18.76
N ALA A 177 -29.93 4.93 19.37
CA ALA A 177 -30.37 4.59 20.74
C ALA A 177 -29.83 5.60 21.77
N ASN A 178 -28.60 6.08 21.56
CA ASN A 178 -27.97 7.11 22.39
C ASN A 178 -28.43 8.55 22.05
N ARG A 179 -29.48 8.69 21.25
CA ARG A 179 -30.04 9.99 20.78
C ARG A 179 -29.06 10.84 19.95
N ASN A 180 -28.00 10.26 19.42
CA ASN A 180 -27.02 10.94 18.59
C ASN A 180 -27.41 10.86 17.10
N ARG A 181 -28.60 11.41 16.78
CA ARG A 181 -29.19 11.34 15.42
C ARG A 181 -28.32 11.96 14.34
N ARG A 182 -27.64 13.07 14.67
CA ARG A 182 -26.80 13.79 13.68
C ARG A 182 -25.62 12.92 13.23
N GLU A 183 -24.98 12.28 14.18
CA GLU A 183 -23.81 11.42 13.91
C GLU A 183 -24.23 10.14 13.18
N ALA A 184 -25.35 9.54 13.58
CA ALA A 184 -25.93 8.38 12.89
C ALA A 184 -26.25 8.69 11.43
N LEU A 185 -26.89 9.82 11.14
CA LEU A 185 -27.22 10.25 9.77
C LEU A 185 -25.93 10.50 8.96
N SER A 186 -24.96 11.20 9.54
CA SER A 186 -23.66 11.46 8.89
C SER A 186 -22.96 10.14 8.53
N LEU A 187 -22.95 9.17 9.43
CA LEU A 187 -22.36 7.86 9.20
C LEU A 187 -23.10 7.09 8.09
N MET A 188 -24.43 7.11 8.10
CA MET A 188 -25.24 6.46 7.05
C MET A 188 -25.00 7.10 5.68
N GLU A 189 -24.90 8.43 5.58
CA GLU A 189 -24.60 9.13 4.33
C GLU A 189 -23.21 8.76 3.80
N LEU A 190 -22.17 8.72 4.67
CA LEU A 190 -20.84 8.30 4.30
C LEU A 190 -20.83 6.87 3.75
N TRP A 191 -21.52 5.95 4.42
CA TRP A 191 -21.60 4.56 4.00
C TRP A 191 -22.36 4.37 2.69
N ASN A 192 -23.45 5.09 2.46
CA ASN A 192 -24.17 5.06 1.18
C ASN A 192 -23.29 5.56 0.01
N ARG A 193 -22.37 6.48 0.26
CA ARG A 193 -21.38 6.90 -0.74
C ARG A 193 -20.29 5.86 -0.98
N LEU A 194 -19.92 5.10 0.05
CA LEU A 194 -18.91 4.05 -0.04
C LEU A 194 -19.45 2.79 -0.73
N ILE A 195 -20.69 2.41 -0.43
CA ILE A 195 -21.36 1.20 -0.95
C ILE A 195 -22.67 1.65 -1.61
N PRO A 196 -22.64 2.17 -2.82
CA PRO A 196 -23.90 2.40 -3.57
C PRO A 196 -24.56 1.04 -3.84
N GLU A 197 -25.89 1.00 -3.67
CA GLU A 197 -26.71 -0.18 -4.00
C GLU A 197 -26.62 -0.57 -5.48
#